data_8b180b93991be9416043a0d28fecd6ca
#
_entry.id   8b180b93991be9416043a0d28fecd6ca
#
_cell.length_a   1.000
_cell.length_b   1.000
_cell.length_c   1.000
_cell.angle_alpha   90.00
_cell.angle_beta   90.00
_cell.angle_gamma   90.00
#
_symmetry.space_group_name_H-M   'P 1'
#
loop_
_entity.id
_entity.type
_entity.pdbx_description
1 polymer ?
#
loop_
_entity_poly.entity_id
_entity_poly.type
_entity_poly.pdbx_seq_one_letter_code
_entity_poly.pdbx_strand_id
1 'polypeptide(L)'
;MTFISIFAPDMITYTASTPRLWVFNPGHEEALSFPQHQHLTLSKEIRWMRYELAPLLRLLASGEDLIYAPASPEGAPARLLNAEGETLPKDAILPPELLVTIWGVEAHILRELKNSPLLSRTTLHLPKFTEAYLQLSHRRASAELLQYLADELGYPSGILPLWTEAAETKEETQRLLLDAISEVSQRALGSPRELIVKRPYSSSGRGVQPLPLPVQEKHLEALVGSCMRSGSLSLEPYLEVIDNWAIEYTRDESGKVRFFDLSHFDTLPSGRAYRGNTLASPMMLWEGLTRLIGEESLQRLIEAHTRWLEERLRSSEYIGYIGVDLFLYREKGQLCLHPCVEINLRTTMGVLAHFAYEQYVPEGKTGIFRLERGRGSATGERVIPLLLTGEDSHFTAFVELDK
;
A
#
# COMPACT_ATOMS: atom_id res chain seq x y z
N MET A 1 3.51 -12.37 29.11
CA MET A 1 3.93 -12.99 27.82
C MET A 1 5.31 -12.44 27.52
N THR A 2 6.27 -13.32 27.30
CA THR A 2 7.69 -12.94 27.15
C THR A 2 7.88 -12.30 25.77
N PHE A 3 8.60 -11.18 25.69
CA PHE A 3 8.95 -10.40 24.49
C PHE A 3 9.38 -11.22 23.25
N ILE A 4 9.90 -12.42 23.45
CA ILE A 4 10.42 -13.32 22.39
C ILE A 4 9.32 -13.91 21.51
N SER A 5 8.06 -13.91 21.91
CA SER A 5 6.95 -14.55 21.18
C SER A 5 6.28 -13.65 20.12
N ILE A 6 6.52 -12.33 20.16
CA ILE A 6 5.93 -11.38 19.19
C ILE A 6 6.85 -11.20 17.98
N PHE A 7 8.16 -11.35 18.15
CA PHE A 7 9.20 -11.08 17.15
C PHE A 7 9.80 -12.33 16.49
N ALA A 8 9.23 -13.53 16.67
CA ALA A 8 9.53 -14.59 15.71
C ALA A 8 8.69 -14.30 14.46
N PRO A 9 9.24 -13.73 13.38
CA PRO A 9 8.50 -13.65 12.13
C PRO A 9 8.35 -15.10 11.69
N ASP A 10 7.16 -15.68 11.94
CA ASP A 10 6.73 -16.77 11.09
C ASP A 10 6.61 -16.14 9.70
N MET A 11 7.75 -16.03 9.01
CA MET A 11 7.77 -15.81 7.56
C MET A 11 6.68 -16.72 7.01
N ILE A 12 5.91 -16.24 6.05
CA ILE A 12 4.99 -17.12 5.31
C ILE A 12 5.86 -18.28 4.83
N THR A 13 6.02 -19.29 5.66
CA THR A 13 6.67 -20.55 5.30
C THR A 13 5.63 -21.24 4.44
N TYR A 14 5.62 -20.83 3.18
CA TYR A 14 5.04 -21.67 2.17
C TYR A 14 5.84 -22.97 2.20
N THR A 15 5.16 -24.07 2.34
CA THR A 15 5.79 -25.40 2.20
C THR A 15 6.41 -25.45 0.81
N ALA A 16 7.69 -25.09 0.74
CA ALA A 16 8.36 -24.70 -0.46
C ALA A 16 8.85 -25.92 -1.22
N SER A 17 8.21 -26.19 -2.35
CA SER A 17 8.89 -26.86 -3.46
C SER A 17 8.62 -26.15 -4.80
N THR A 18 7.62 -25.28 -4.89
CA THR A 18 7.25 -24.62 -6.13
C THR A 18 7.82 -23.19 -6.15
N PRO A 19 8.72 -22.89 -7.12
CA PRO A 19 9.24 -21.52 -7.30
C PRO A 19 8.14 -20.51 -7.56
N ARG A 20 8.40 -19.24 -7.23
CA ARG A 20 7.44 -18.15 -7.40
C ARG A 20 7.70 -17.33 -8.63
N LEU A 21 6.63 -16.76 -9.16
CA LEU A 21 6.67 -15.63 -10.08
C LEU A 21 6.21 -14.38 -9.35
N TRP A 22 7.14 -13.51 -9.04
CA TRP A 22 6.87 -12.22 -8.42
C TRP A 22 6.48 -11.19 -9.48
N VAL A 23 5.42 -10.41 -9.21
CA VAL A 23 4.90 -9.41 -10.16
C VAL A 23 4.68 -8.09 -9.45
N PHE A 24 5.43 -7.06 -9.87
CA PHE A 24 5.28 -5.70 -9.36
C PHE A 24 4.31 -4.91 -10.22
N ASN A 25 3.09 -4.68 -9.74
CA ASN A 25 2.05 -3.95 -10.47
C ASN A 25 1.50 -2.73 -9.72
N PRO A 26 2.32 -1.70 -9.41
CA PRO A 26 1.83 -0.47 -8.83
C PRO A 26 0.71 0.12 -9.69
N GLY A 27 -0.21 0.86 -9.05
CA GLY A 27 -1.43 1.34 -9.69
C GLY A 27 -2.52 0.26 -9.82
N HIS A 28 -2.40 -0.84 -9.06
CA HIS A 28 -3.46 -1.86 -9.02
C HIS A 28 -4.77 -1.29 -8.46
N GLU A 29 -4.74 -0.39 -7.48
CA GLU A 29 -5.94 0.28 -6.96
C GLU A 29 -6.67 1.07 -8.05
N GLU A 30 -5.93 1.72 -8.97
CA GLU A 30 -6.54 2.35 -10.14
C GLU A 30 -7.18 1.29 -11.05
N ALA A 31 -6.51 0.14 -11.22
CA ALA A 31 -7.05 -0.97 -12.01
C ALA A 31 -8.33 -1.57 -11.40
N LEU A 32 -8.45 -1.59 -10.07
CA LEU A 32 -9.65 -2.05 -9.36
C LEU A 32 -10.88 -1.15 -9.63
N SER A 33 -10.67 0.13 -9.94
CA SER A 33 -11.76 1.05 -10.29
C SER A 33 -12.35 0.83 -11.68
N PHE A 34 -11.70 0.02 -12.53
CA PHE A 34 -12.14 -0.27 -13.90
C PHE A 34 -12.90 -1.58 -13.99
N PRO A 35 -13.98 -1.65 -14.80
CA PRO A 35 -14.67 -2.90 -15.05
C PRO A 35 -13.72 -3.96 -15.63
N GLN A 36 -13.80 -5.16 -15.10
CA GLN A 36 -12.89 -6.27 -15.47
C GLN A 36 -12.86 -6.63 -16.96
N HIS A 37 -13.97 -6.36 -17.67
CA HIS A 37 -14.12 -6.67 -19.11
C HIS A 37 -13.59 -5.55 -20.01
N GLN A 38 -13.29 -4.36 -19.48
CA GLN A 38 -12.79 -3.23 -20.26
C GLN A 38 -11.27 -3.29 -20.39
N HIS A 39 -10.76 -2.64 -21.43
CA HIS A 39 -9.31 -2.46 -21.58
C HIS A 39 -8.80 -1.39 -20.64
N LEU A 40 -7.88 -1.77 -19.74
CA LEU A 40 -7.24 -0.84 -18.82
C LEU A 40 -6.09 -0.12 -19.53
N THR A 41 -6.10 1.20 -19.49
CA THR A 41 -4.97 2.03 -19.91
C THR A 41 -4.41 2.77 -18.71
N LEU A 42 -3.31 2.27 -18.19
CA LEU A 42 -2.57 2.93 -17.12
C LEU A 42 -1.79 4.14 -17.64
N SER A 43 -1.53 5.12 -16.78
CA SER A 43 -0.69 6.27 -17.11
C SER A 43 0.71 5.83 -17.56
N LYS A 44 1.38 6.64 -18.39
CA LYS A 44 2.75 6.36 -18.85
C LYS A 44 3.69 6.18 -17.65
N GLU A 45 3.51 6.98 -16.60
CA GLU A 45 4.29 6.90 -15.37
C GLU A 45 4.13 5.56 -14.65
N ILE A 46 2.89 5.08 -14.43
CA ILE A 46 2.66 3.78 -13.78
C ILE A 46 3.28 2.64 -14.61
N ARG A 47 3.18 2.71 -15.92
CA ARG A 47 3.81 1.70 -16.80
C ARG A 47 5.33 1.70 -16.67
N TRP A 48 5.97 2.89 -16.53
CA TRP A 48 7.40 2.98 -16.22
C TRP A 48 7.73 2.39 -14.85
N MET A 49 6.93 2.69 -13.82
CA MET A 49 7.11 2.09 -12.49
C MET A 49 7.07 0.56 -12.56
N ARG A 50 6.08 0.00 -13.25
CA ARG A 50 5.96 -1.46 -13.42
C ARG A 50 7.17 -2.08 -14.11
N TYR A 51 7.75 -1.40 -15.09
CA TYR A 51 8.91 -1.87 -15.87
C TYR A 51 10.24 -1.72 -15.12
N GLU A 52 10.50 -0.51 -14.57
CA GLU A 52 11.79 -0.18 -13.98
C GLU A 52 11.93 -0.66 -12.53
N LEU A 53 10.85 -0.66 -11.76
CA LEU A 53 10.91 -1.03 -10.35
C LEU A 53 10.68 -2.53 -10.09
N ALA A 54 10.31 -3.32 -11.11
CA ALA A 54 10.15 -4.77 -10.95
C ALA A 54 11.37 -5.45 -10.30
N PRO A 55 12.64 -5.08 -10.62
CA PRO A 55 13.81 -5.68 -9.98
C PRO A 55 13.89 -5.47 -8.46
N LEU A 56 13.13 -4.54 -7.86
CA LEU A 56 13.06 -4.41 -6.41
C LEU A 56 12.49 -5.64 -5.72
N LEU A 57 11.70 -6.45 -6.44
CA LEU A 57 11.17 -7.70 -5.89
C LEU A 57 12.25 -8.76 -5.61
N ARG A 58 13.50 -8.55 -6.06
CA ARG A 58 14.65 -9.35 -5.62
C ARG A 58 14.88 -9.34 -4.11
N LEU A 59 14.35 -8.33 -3.42
CA LEU A 59 14.34 -8.28 -1.96
C LEU A 59 13.49 -9.40 -1.35
N LEU A 60 12.50 -9.91 -2.08
CA LEU A 60 11.56 -10.95 -1.66
C LEU A 60 11.84 -12.30 -2.33
N ALA A 61 12.44 -12.27 -3.52
CA ALA A 61 12.70 -13.46 -4.33
C ALA A 61 13.91 -14.24 -3.79
N SER A 62 13.88 -15.55 -3.95
CA SER A 62 14.97 -16.43 -3.53
C SER A 62 15.07 -17.68 -4.41
N GLY A 63 16.26 -18.28 -4.49
CA GLY A 63 16.47 -19.54 -5.18
C GLY A 63 16.03 -19.52 -6.65
N GLU A 64 15.08 -20.36 -7.03
CA GLU A 64 14.56 -20.48 -8.41
C GLU A 64 13.38 -19.54 -8.70
N ASP A 65 13.09 -18.58 -7.82
CA ASP A 65 12.04 -17.60 -8.04
C ASP A 65 12.35 -16.72 -9.26
N LEU A 66 11.29 -16.28 -9.91
CA LEU A 66 11.36 -15.39 -11.06
C LEU A 66 10.62 -14.10 -10.77
N ILE A 67 11.02 -13.03 -11.49
CA ILE A 67 10.35 -11.73 -11.43
C ILE A 67 9.86 -11.38 -12.84
N TYR A 68 8.59 -11.02 -12.97
CA TYR A 68 8.00 -10.54 -14.22
C TYR A 68 8.04 -9.02 -14.29
N ALA A 69 8.70 -8.48 -15.30
CA ALA A 69 8.65 -7.07 -15.66
C ALA A 69 7.86 -6.90 -16.95
N PRO A 70 6.71 -6.19 -16.94
CA PRO A 70 5.89 -5.97 -18.13
C PRO A 70 6.62 -5.10 -19.17
N ALA A 71 6.05 -4.97 -20.37
CA ALA A 71 6.63 -4.13 -21.42
C ALA A 71 6.70 -2.65 -21.00
N SER A 72 7.77 -1.95 -21.44
CA SER A 72 7.90 -0.52 -21.19
C SER A 72 6.91 0.31 -22.00
N PRO A 73 6.62 1.56 -21.59
CA PRO A 73 5.81 2.48 -22.39
C PRO A 73 6.37 2.82 -23.77
N GLU A 74 7.66 2.65 -23.98
CA GLU A 74 8.39 2.98 -25.22
C GLU A 74 8.71 1.75 -26.08
N GLY A 75 8.09 0.61 -25.74
CA GLY A 75 8.11 -0.57 -26.60
C GLY A 75 9.21 -1.57 -26.30
N ALA A 76 9.99 -1.41 -25.22
CA ALA A 76 10.84 -2.50 -24.74
C ALA A 76 9.95 -3.68 -24.31
N PRO A 77 10.26 -4.92 -24.72
CA PRO A 77 9.41 -6.08 -24.44
C PRO A 77 9.35 -6.40 -22.96
N ALA A 78 8.30 -7.10 -22.55
CA ALA A 78 8.26 -7.76 -21.23
C ALA A 78 9.43 -8.73 -21.10
N ARG A 79 9.90 -8.91 -19.86
CA ARG A 79 11.05 -9.75 -19.55
C ARG A 79 10.86 -10.52 -18.24
N LEU A 80 11.57 -11.62 -18.11
CA LEU A 80 11.71 -12.35 -16.85
C LEU A 80 13.09 -12.05 -16.27
N LEU A 81 13.15 -11.92 -14.96
CA LEU A 81 14.37 -11.73 -14.21
C LEU A 81 14.51 -12.93 -13.25
N ASN A 82 15.75 -13.28 -12.89
CA ASN A 82 16.04 -14.23 -11.82
C ASN A 82 15.84 -13.59 -10.43
N ALA A 83 16.06 -14.35 -9.37
CA ALA A 83 15.91 -13.88 -7.99
C ALA A 83 16.88 -12.73 -7.64
N GLU A 84 18.00 -12.57 -8.35
CA GLU A 84 18.97 -11.48 -8.20
C GLU A 84 18.55 -10.22 -8.96
N GLY A 85 17.46 -10.29 -9.75
CA GLY A 85 16.95 -9.18 -10.56
C GLY A 85 17.63 -9.01 -11.91
N GLU A 86 18.37 -10.03 -12.38
CA GLU A 86 19.04 -10.03 -13.68
C GLU A 86 18.13 -10.59 -14.78
N THR A 87 18.16 -9.99 -15.95
CA THR A 87 17.31 -10.44 -17.07
C THR A 87 17.71 -11.81 -17.57
N LEU A 88 16.76 -12.74 -17.60
CA LEU A 88 16.98 -14.07 -18.15
C LEU A 88 17.15 -14.04 -19.69
N PRO A 89 17.97 -14.91 -20.27
CA PRO A 89 18.04 -15.12 -21.70
C PRO A 89 16.69 -15.64 -22.25
N LYS A 90 16.41 -15.34 -23.53
CA LYS A 90 15.12 -15.70 -24.16
C LYS A 90 14.87 -17.22 -24.23
N ASP A 91 15.92 -18.01 -24.22
CA ASP A 91 15.92 -19.47 -24.27
C ASP A 91 16.10 -20.13 -22.89
N ALA A 92 16.00 -19.34 -21.81
CA ALA A 92 16.07 -19.87 -20.46
C ALA A 92 15.02 -20.97 -20.23
N ILE A 93 15.44 -22.04 -19.58
CA ILE A 93 14.53 -23.10 -19.15
C ILE A 93 13.85 -22.63 -17.87
N LEU A 94 12.53 -22.49 -17.92
CA LEU A 94 11.72 -22.07 -16.78
C LEU A 94 11.31 -23.28 -15.95
N PRO A 95 11.03 -23.09 -14.64
CA PRO A 95 10.37 -24.11 -13.83
C PRO A 95 9.06 -24.56 -14.48
N PRO A 96 8.70 -25.87 -14.40
CA PRO A 96 7.49 -26.40 -14.99
C PRO A 96 6.21 -25.78 -14.38
N GLU A 97 6.29 -25.35 -13.14
CA GLU A 97 5.20 -24.73 -12.39
C GLU A 97 5.72 -23.50 -11.63
N LEU A 98 4.90 -22.46 -11.54
CA LEU A 98 5.20 -21.25 -10.79
C LEU A 98 3.99 -20.83 -9.95
N LEU A 99 4.22 -20.55 -8.67
CA LEU A 99 3.23 -19.92 -7.79
C LEU A 99 3.30 -18.40 -7.99
N VAL A 100 2.24 -17.81 -8.53
CA VAL A 100 2.24 -16.41 -8.87
C VAL A 100 1.90 -15.55 -7.65
N THR A 101 2.83 -14.67 -7.28
CA THR A 101 2.69 -13.69 -6.20
C THR A 101 2.69 -12.29 -6.79
N ILE A 102 1.56 -11.61 -6.69
CA ILE A 102 1.34 -10.29 -7.30
C ILE A 102 1.35 -9.23 -6.20
N TRP A 103 1.98 -8.09 -6.46
CA TRP A 103 2.00 -6.95 -5.55
C TRP A 103 0.59 -6.59 -5.08
N GLY A 104 -0.37 -6.43 -6.01
CA GLY A 104 -1.78 -6.28 -5.73
C GLY A 104 -2.62 -7.06 -6.75
N VAL A 105 -3.56 -7.89 -6.30
CA VAL A 105 -4.34 -8.76 -7.17
C VAL A 105 -5.37 -7.96 -7.96
N GLU A 106 -5.33 -8.03 -9.31
CA GLU A 106 -6.32 -7.40 -10.18
C GLU A 106 -6.49 -8.17 -11.50
N ALA A 107 -7.65 -8.06 -12.11
CA ALA A 107 -8.06 -8.89 -13.24
C ALA A 107 -7.22 -8.68 -14.50
N HIS A 108 -6.70 -7.47 -14.72
CA HIS A 108 -5.95 -7.14 -15.93
C HIS A 108 -4.56 -7.80 -15.95
N ILE A 109 -3.83 -7.73 -14.82
CA ILE A 109 -2.52 -8.39 -14.71
C ILE A 109 -2.66 -9.91 -14.77
N LEU A 110 -3.69 -10.49 -14.16
CA LEU A 110 -3.97 -11.93 -14.26
C LEU A 110 -4.18 -12.36 -15.71
N ARG A 111 -4.86 -11.54 -16.50
CA ARG A 111 -5.10 -11.79 -17.93
C ARG A 111 -3.82 -11.61 -18.75
N GLU A 112 -3.02 -10.60 -18.44
CA GLU A 112 -1.71 -10.35 -19.06
C GLU A 112 -0.78 -11.56 -18.87
N LEU A 113 -0.65 -12.05 -17.63
CA LEU A 113 0.18 -13.21 -17.33
C LEU A 113 -0.29 -14.49 -18.05
N LYS A 114 -1.60 -14.75 -18.06
CA LYS A 114 -2.18 -15.91 -18.75
C LYS A 114 -1.87 -15.91 -20.26
N ASN A 115 -1.79 -14.72 -20.87
CA ASN A 115 -1.58 -14.56 -22.30
C ASN A 115 -0.11 -14.26 -22.66
N SER A 116 0.80 -14.22 -21.67
CA SER A 116 2.20 -13.89 -21.92
C SER A 116 2.93 -15.00 -22.66
N PRO A 117 3.50 -14.72 -23.84
CA PRO A 117 4.32 -15.71 -24.57
C PRO A 117 5.53 -16.19 -23.77
N LEU A 118 6.05 -15.36 -22.87
CA LEU A 118 7.19 -15.70 -22.00
C LEU A 118 6.87 -16.84 -21.04
N LEU A 119 5.60 -17.00 -20.66
CA LEU A 119 5.13 -17.94 -19.65
C LEU A 119 4.36 -19.14 -20.26
N SER A 120 4.33 -19.25 -21.60
CA SER A 120 3.52 -20.24 -22.32
C SER A 120 3.92 -21.70 -22.09
N ARG A 121 5.11 -21.95 -21.54
CA ARG A 121 5.67 -23.29 -21.29
C ARG A 121 5.68 -23.69 -19.82
N THR A 122 5.09 -22.88 -18.95
CA THR A 122 5.03 -23.14 -17.50
C THR A 122 3.59 -23.06 -17.00
N THR A 123 3.25 -23.88 -16.04
CA THR A 123 1.94 -23.84 -15.38
C THR A 123 1.93 -22.72 -14.34
N LEU A 124 0.98 -21.81 -14.41
CA LEU A 124 0.83 -20.70 -13.46
C LEU A 124 -0.27 -20.99 -12.45
N HIS A 125 0.10 -21.04 -11.18
CA HIS A 125 -0.84 -21.05 -10.06
C HIS A 125 -1.16 -19.61 -9.68
N LEU A 126 -2.23 -19.07 -10.27
CA LEU A 126 -2.62 -17.68 -10.12
C LEU A 126 -3.46 -17.46 -8.86
N PRO A 127 -3.28 -16.33 -8.14
CA PRO A 127 -4.16 -15.96 -7.06
C PRO A 127 -5.56 -15.68 -7.59
N LYS A 128 -6.57 -15.91 -6.73
CA LYS A 128 -7.96 -15.64 -7.09
C LYS A 128 -8.29 -14.15 -6.89
N PHE A 129 -8.92 -13.57 -7.91
CA PHE A 129 -9.53 -12.25 -7.81
C PHE A 129 -11.01 -12.43 -7.52
N THR A 130 -11.44 -12.11 -6.30
CA THR A 130 -12.81 -12.32 -5.82
C THR A 130 -13.50 -10.98 -5.56
N GLU A 131 -14.83 -10.98 -5.54
CA GLU A 131 -15.63 -9.80 -5.16
C GLU A 131 -15.30 -9.36 -3.72
N ALA A 132 -15.08 -10.30 -2.81
CA ALA A 132 -14.68 -10.00 -1.44
C ALA A 132 -13.33 -9.28 -1.37
N TYR A 133 -12.34 -9.66 -2.22
CA TYR A 133 -11.08 -8.95 -2.33
C TYR A 133 -11.30 -7.51 -2.83
N LEU A 134 -12.12 -7.33 -3.86
CA LEU A 134 -12.44 -6.01 -4.41
C LEU A 134 -13.08 -5.10 -3.36
N GLN A 135 -14.06 -5.61 -2.62
CA GLN A 135 -14.73 -4.86 -1.55
C GLN A 135 -13.79 -4.48 -0.41
N LEU A 136 -12.89 -5.39 0.00
CA LEU A 136 -11.91 -5.12 1.05
C LEU A 136 -10.79 -4.17 0.61
N SER A 137 -10.50 -4.09 -0.69
CA SER A 137 -9.57 -3.11 -1.27
C SER A 137 -10.19 -1.73 -1.44
N HIS A 138 -11.51 -1.61 -1.30
CA HIS A 138 -12.21 -0.33 -1.30
C HIS A 138 -11.95 0.41 0.01
N ARG A 139 -11.64 1.70 -0.01
CA ARG A 139 -11.37 2.50 1.21
C ARG A 139 -12.48 2.51 2.24
N ARG A 140 -13.70 2.12 1.87
CA ARG A 140 -14.79 1.92 2.84
C ARG A 140 -14.43 0.85 3.88
N ALA A 141 -13.68 -0.18 3.51
CA ALA A 141 -13.21 -1.18 4.46
C ALA A 141 -12.32 -0.56 5.55
N SER A 142 -11.48 0.43 5.19
CA SER A 142 -10.68 1.17 6.17
C SER A 142 -11.56 2.01 7.11
N ALA A 143 -12.64 2.61 6.59
CA ALA A 143 -13.61 3.33 7.42
C ALA A 143 -14.36 2.39 8.37
N GLU A 144 -14.71 1.19 7.92
CA GLU A 144 -15.37 0.17 8.76
C GLU A 144 -14.42 -0.34 9.86
N LEU A 145 -13.15 -0.55 9.54
CA LEU A 145 -12.14 -0.89 10.55
C LEU A 145 -11.98 0.26 11.54
N LEU A 146 -11.88 1.50 11.08
CA LEU A 146 -11.75 2.66 11.96
C LEU A 146 -12.96 2.81 12.89
N GLN A 147 -14.19 2.58 12.39
CA GLN A 147 -15.40 2.57 13.23
C GLN A 147 -15.32 1.47 14.27
N TYR A 148 -14.94 0.24 13.89
CA TYR A 148 -14.74 -0.87 14.82
C TYR A 148 -13.74 -0.53 15.92
N LEU A 149 -12.61 0.12 15.57
CA LEU A 149 -11.59 0.55 16.52
C LEU A 149 -12.11 1.66 17.44
N ALA A 150 -12.94 2.57 16.94
CA ALA A 150 -13.57 3.59 17.77
C ALA A 150 -14.49 2.97 18.84
N ASP A 151 -15.28 1.98 18.44
CA ASP A 151 -16.21 1.28 19.33
C ASP A 151 -15.47 0.40 20.37
N GLU A 152 -14.42 -0.34 19.94
CA GLU A 152 -13.69 -1.29 20.80
C GLU A 152 -12.64 -0.64 21.69
N LEU A 153 -11.94 0.38 21.18
CA LEU A 153 -10.77 0.97 21.84
C LEU A 153 -10.98 2.41 22.28
N GLY A 154 -12.14 3.01 21.96
CA GLY A 154 -12.50 4.35 22.40
C GLY A 154 -11.85 5.47 21.61
N TYR A 155 -11.47 5.26 20.34
CA TYR A 155 -10.99 6.35 19.49
C TYR A 155 -12.09 7.39 19.21
N PRO A 156 -11.76 8.68 19.05
CA PRO A 156 -12.76 9.72 18.93
C PRO A 156 -13.56 9.62 17.62
N SER A 157 -14.86 9.69 17.69
CA SER A 157 -15.74 9.68 16.50
C SER A 157 -15.50 10.85 15.53
N GLY A 158 -14.87 11.92 16.02
CA GLY A 158 -14.54 13.11 15.21
C GLY A 158 -13.54 12.86 14.08
N ILE A 159 -12.82 11.73 14.08
CA ILE A 159 -11.90 11.34 13.00
C ILE A 159 -12.54 10.42 11.96
N LEU A 160 -13.77 9.96 12.17
CA LEU A 160 -14.42 9.01 11.27
C LEU A 160 -14.73 9.64 9.91
N PRO A 161 -14.50 8.94 8.80
CA PRO A 161 -14.92 9.40 7.49
C PRO A 161 -16.44 9.31 7.32
N LEU A 162 -16.97 10.13 6.43
CA LEU A 162 -18.36 10.03 5.95
C LEU A 162 -18.36 9.73 4.46
N TRP A 163 -19.02 8.64 4.07
CA TRP A 163 -19.17 8.24 2.68
C TRP A 163 -20.43 8.82 2.06
N THR A 164 -20.27 9.38 0.86
CA THR A 164 -21.37 9.89 0.04
C THR A 164 -21.40 9.14 -1.28
N GLU A 165 -22.51 8.48 -1.56
CA GLU A 165 -22.76 7.81 -2.84
C GLU A 165 -23.20 8.83 -3.89
N ALA A 166 -22.85 8.56 -5.15
CA ALA A 166 -23.42 9.31 -6.27
C ALA A 166 -24.92 8.96 -6.42
N ALA A 167 -25.75 9.97 -6.51
CA ALA A 167 -27.16 9.80 -6.85
C ALA A 167 -27.35 9.74 -8.39
N GLU A 168 -28.57 9.52 -8.85
CA GLU A 168 -28.89 9.49 -10.28
C GLU A 168 -28.70 10.85 -10.97
N THR A 169 -28.90 11.94 -10.23
CA THR A 169 -28.75 13.31 -10.73
C THR A 169 -27.59 14.04 -10.09
N LYS A 170 -27.05 15.05 -10.80
CA LYS A 170 -26.01 15.93 -10.27
C LYS A 170 -26.52 16.77 -9.09
N GLU A 171 -27.72 17.27 -9.19
CA GLU A 171 -28.37 18.12 -8.19
C GLU A 171 -28.53 17.37 -6.87
N GLU A 172 -28.95 16.13 -6.92
CA GLU A 172 -29.09 15.31 -5.72
C GLU A 172 -27.73 14.91 -5.15
N THR A 173 -26.77 14.52 -5.99
CA THR A 173 -25.38 14.26 -5.57
C THR A 173 -24.77 15.49 -4.90
N GLN A 174 -25.02 16.69 -5.45
CA GLN A 174 -24.57 17.95 -4.85
C GLN A 174 -25.17 18.17 -3.46
N ARG A 175 -26.48 17.94 -3.31
CA ARG A 175 -27.17 18.06 -2.01
C ARG A 175 -26.55 17.11 -0.98
N LEU A 176 -26.38 15.82 -1.34
CA LEU A 176 -25.79 14.82 -0.45
C LEU A 176 -24.34 15.18 -0.03
N LEU A 177 -23.56 15.73 -0.96
CA LEU A 177 -22.19 16.19 -0.65
C LEU A 177 -22.20 17.40 0.29
N LEU A 178 -23.11 18.36 0.12
CA LEU A 178 -23.24 19.51 1.02
C LEU A 178 -23.66 19.09 2.43
N ASP A 179 -24.61 18.15 2.54
CA ASP A 179 -25.04 17.57 3.81
C ASP A 179 -23.86 16.88 4.52
N ALA A 180 -23.09 16.06 3.78
CA ALA A 180 -21.90 15.37 4.28
C ALA A 180 -20.79 16.35 4.72
N ILE A 181 -20.53 17.40 3.94
CA ILE A 181 -19.56 18.45 4.29
C ILE A 181 -19.98 19.14 5.60
N SER A 182 -21.27 19.47 5.74
CA SER A 182 -21.81 20.09 6.95
C SER A 182 -21.63 19.15 8.17
N GLU A 183 -22.00 17.89 8.02
CA GLU A 183 -21.90 16.91 9.11
C GLU A 183 -20.45 16.70 9.56
N VAL A 184 -19.52 16.44 8.61
CA VAL A 184 -18.09 16.23 8.95
C VAL A 184 -17.53 17.50 9.59
N SER A 185 -17.88 18.68 9.11
CA SER A 185 -17.42 19.96 9.68
C SER A 185 -17.92 20.19 11.11
N GLN A 186 -19.13 19.75 11.43
CA GLN A 186 -19.71 19.90 12.78
C GLN A 186 -19.09 18.94 13.80
N ARG A 187 -18.79 17.71 13.40
CA ARG A 187 -18.20 16.68 14.30
C ARG A 187 -16.68 16.75 14.38
N ALA A 188 -16.03 17.42 13.40
CA ALA A 188 -14.59 17.58 13.40
C ALA A 188 -14.11 18.28 14.68
N LEU A 189 -12.97 17.84 15.17
CA LEU A 189 -12.36 18.38 16.35
C LEU A 189 -11.84 19.81 16.06
N GLY A 190 -12.54 20.80 16.55
CA GLY A 190 -12.25 22.21 16.28
C GLY A 190 -13.09 22.81 15.13
N SER A 191 -12.63 23.93 14.57
CA SER A 191 -13.25 24.56 13.39
C SER A 191 -12.37 24.29 12.18
N PRO A 192 -12.64 23.25 11.38
CA PRO A 192 -11.77 22.89 10.29
C PRO A 192 -11.75 24.00 9.22
N ARG A 193 -10.55 24.33 8.72
CA ARG A 193 -10.39 25.22 7.56
C ARG A 193 -10.45 24.45 6.25
N GLU A 194 -10.31 23.14 6.32
CA GLU A 194 -10.38 22.24 5.17
C GLU A 194 -10.79 20.83 5.62
N LEU A 195 -11.34 20.07 4.69
CA LEU A 195 -11.59 18.64 4.81
C LEU A 195 -10.69 17.89 3.83
N ILE A 196 -10.60 16.58 4.01
CA ILE A 196 -9.94 15.70 3.06
C ILE A 196 -11.00 14.89 2.31
N VAL A 197 -10.90 14.88 0.99
CA VAL A 197 -11.74 14.06 0.11
C VAL A 197 -10.91 12.92 -0.45
N LYS A 198 -11.45 11.68 -0.40
CA LYS A 198 -10.79 10.52 -0.96
C LYS A 198 -11.70 9.76 -1.92
N ARG A 199 -11.12 9.29 -3.03
CA ARG A 199 -11.80 8.37 -3.95
C ARG A 199 -11.76 6.93 -3.42
N PRO A 200 -12.70 6.07 -3.85
CA PRO A 200 -12.81 4.68 -3.39
C PRO A 200 -11.54 3.86 -3.57
N TYR A 201 -10.95 3.96 -4.74
CA TYR A 201 -9.72 3.27 -5.14
C TYR A 201 -8.71 4.29 -5.63
N SER A 202 -7.58 4.39 -4.96
CA SER A 202 -6.44 5.18 -5.42
C SER A 202 -5.23 4.89 -4.55
N SER A 203 -4.05 5.06 -5.11
CA SER A 203 -2.78 4.88 -4.42
C SER A 203 -1.92 6.14 -4.45
N SER A 204 -0.91 6.16 -3.60
CA SER A 204 0.14 7.19 -3.60
C SER A 204 -0.41 8.62 -3.54
N GLY A 205 -1.50 8.84 -2.81
CA GLY A 205 -2.11 10.14 -2.61
C GLY A 205 -2.85 10.75 -3.81
N ARG A 206 -2.90 10.07 -4.97
CA ARG A 206 -3.52 10.61 -6.20
C ARG A 206 -5.03 10.81 -6.11
N GLY A 207 -5.69 10.04 -5.27
CA GLY A 207 -7.14 10.15 -5.02
C GLY A 207 -7.49 10.95 -3.77
N VAL A 208 -6.51 11.58 -3.14
CA VAL A 208 -6.68 12.35 -1.90
C VAL A 208 -6.49 13.83 -2.22
N GLN A 209 -7.48 14.65 -1.89
CA GLN A 209 -7.43 16.10 -2.15
C GLN A 209 -7.99 16.90 -0.98
N PRO A 210 -7.39 18.06 -0.64
CA PRO A 210 -7.97 18.98 0.33
C PRO A 210 -9.18 19.68 -0.28
N LEU A 211 -10.17 19.93 0.57
CA LEU A 211 -11.35 20.73 0.28
C LEU A 211 -11.37 21.93 1.20
N PRO A 212 -10.97 23.13 0.75
CA PRO A 212 -11.03 24.33 1.55
C PRO A 212 -12.45 24.70 1.97
N LEU A 213 -12.61 25.21 3.19
CA LEU A 213 -13.87 25.70 3.73
C LEU A 213 -13.83 27.23 3.90
N PRO A 214 -14.91 27.95 3.58
CA PRO A 214 -16.15 27.46 2.97
C PRO A 214 -15.96 26.98 1.53
N VAL A 215 -16.74 25.98 1.14
CA VAL A 215 -16.63 25.38 -0.20
C VAL A 215 -17.08 26.39 -1.26
N GLN A 216 -16.21 26.63 -2.25
CA GLN A 216 -16.54 27.45 -3.40
C GLN A 216 -17.27 26.63 -4.47
N GLU A 217 -18.14 27.27 -5.26
CA GLU A 217 -18.95 26.63 -6.30
C GLU A 217 -18.12 25.74 -7.25
N LYS A 218 -16.99 26.26 -7.76
CA LYS A 218 -16.07 25.50 -8.62
C LYS A 218 -15.54 24.22 -8.00
N HIS A 219 -15.30 24.22 -6.66
CA HIS A 219 -14.83 23.03 -5.94
C HIS A 219 -15.98 22.03 -5.77
N LEU A 220 -17.18 22.52 -5.50
CA LEU A 220 -18.36 21.70 -5.38
C LEU A 220 -18.72 21.01 -6.72
N GLU A 221 -18.68 21.73 -7.84
CA GLU A 221 -18.87 21.15 -9.18
C GLU A 221 -17.83 20.06 -9.48
N ALA A 222 -16.56 20.30 -9.15
CA ALA A 222 -15.49 19.32 -9.32
C ALA A 222 -15.71 18.07 -8.47
N LEU A 223 -16.19 18.24 -7.23
CA LEU A 223 -16.55 17.17 -6.31
C LEU A 223 -17.72 16.34 -6.84
N VAL A 224 -18.80 16.99 -7.28
CA VAL A 224 -19.95 16.31 -7.90
C VAL A 224 -19.50 15.49 -9.08
N GLY A 225 -18.70 16.09 -9.99
CA GLY A 225 -18.16 15.37 -11.15
C GLY A 225 -17.24 14.20 -10.75
N SER A 226 -16.48 14.33 -9.67
CA SER A 226 -15.63 13.24 -9.15
C SER A 226 -16.47 12.12 -8.55
N CYS A 227 -17.47 12.45 -7.73
CA CYS A 227 -18.40 11.50 -7.11
C CYS A 227 -19.16 10.69 -8.17
N MET A 228 -19.72 11.37 -9.17
CA MET A 228 -20.44 10.72 -10.28
C MET A 228 -19.56 9.75 -11.08
N ARG A 229 -18.27 10.06 -11.26
CA ARG A 229 -17.33 9.17 -11.98
C ARG A 229 -16.85 7.99 -11.16
N SER A 230 -16.66 8.16 -9.85
CA SER A 230 -16.12 7.11 -8.96
C SER A 230 -17.19 6.33 -8.20
N GLY A 231 -18.47 6.71 -8.38
CA GLY A 231 -19.60 6.11 -7.68
C GLY A 231 -19.80 6.61 -6.24
N SER A 232 -18.73 7.01 -5.57
CA SER A 232 -18.76 7.56 -4.21
C SER A 232 -17.51 8.36 -3.88
N LEU A 233 -17.55 9.11 -2.77
CA LEU A 233 -16.41 9.79 -2.16
C LEU A 233 -16.47 9.65 -0.64
N SER A 234 -15.33 9.65 0.03
CA SER A 234 -15.27 9.91 1.47
C SER A 234 -14.86 11.35 1.75
N LEU A 235 -15.44 11.91 2.81
CA LEU A 235 -15.05 13.18 3.40
C LEU A 235 -14.53 12.92 4.81
N GLU A 236 -13.39 13.50 5.14
CA GLU A 236 -12.69 13.31 6.41
C GLU A 236 -12.27 14.68 6.97
N PRO A 237 -12.18 14.85 8.29
CA PRO A 237 -11.57 16.03 8.85
C PRO A 237 -10.09 16.11 8.45
N TYR A 238 -9.61 17.33 8.18
CA TYR A 238 -8.16 17.54 8.06
C TYR A 238 -7.52 17.41 9.44
N LEU A 239 -6.45 16.61 9.52
CA LEU A 239 -5.65 16.44 10.72
C LEU A 239 -4.20 16.84 10.44
N GLU A 240 -3.56 17.51 11.38
CA GLU A 240 -2.14 17.88 11.27
C GLU A 240 -1.27 16.64 11.50
N VAL A 241 -0.89 15.96 10.41
CA VAL A 241 -0.04 14.76 10.46
C VAL A 241 1.36 15.14 10.91
N ILE A 242 1.85 14.45 11.93
CA ILE A 242 3.18 14.62 12.51
C ILE A 242 4.14 13.53 12.06
N ASP A 243 3.63 12.29 11.97
CA ASP A 243 4.48 11.12 11.74
C ASP A 243 3.66 9.98 11.11
N ASN A 244 4.21 9.27 10.13
CA ASN A 244 3.51 8.21 9.40
C ASN A 244 4.08 6.84 9.73
N TRP A 245 3.19 5.92 10.05
CA TRP A 245 3.49 4.54 10.38
C TRP A 245 2.57 3.59 9.63
N ALA A 246 2.95 2.33 9.52
CA ALA A 246 2.07 1.24 9.15
C ALA A 246 2.33 0.04 10.06
N ILE A 247 1.31 -0.78 10.24
CA ILE A 247 1.44 -2.11 10.81
C ILE A 247 1.28 -3.09 9.66
N GLU A 248 2.31 -3.90 9.46
CA GLU A 248 2.33 -4.92 8.43
C GLU A 248 1.90 -6.26 9.03
N TYR A 249 1.08 -6.98 8.28
CA TYR A 249 0.56 -8.30 8.63
C TYR A 249 0.83 -9.28 7.51
N THR A 250 0.76 -10.57 7.84
CA THR A 250 0.69 -11.67 6.87
C THR A 250 -0.59 -12.46 7.08
N ARG A 251 -1.17 -12.95 5.98
CA ARG A 251 -2.24 -13.94 6.02
C ARG A 251 -1.80 -15.19 5.29
N ASP A 252 -1.83 -16.31 5.99
CA ASP A 252 -1.41 -17.62 5.48
C ASP A 252 -2.57 -18.41 4.83
N GLU A 253 -2.26 -19.61 4.30
CA GLU A 253 -3.22 -20.51 3.65
C GLU A 253 -4.31 -21.01 4.61
N SER A 254 -4.05 -21.05 5.93
CA SER A 254 -5.05 -21.39 6.93
C SER A 254 -6.05 -20.26 7.19
N GLY A 255 -5.79 -19.07 6.62
CA GLY A 255 -6.57 -17.87 6.80
C GLY A 255 -6.23 -17.08 8.06
N LYS A 256 -5.18 -17.46 8.78
CA LYS A 256 -4.75 -16.78 9.99
C LYS A 256 -3.95 -15.52 9.65
N VAL A 257 -4.32 -14.41 10.29
CA VAL A 257 -3.60 -13.13 10.19
C VAL A 257 -2.61 -13.01 11.35
N ARG A 258 -1.36 -12.65 11.04
CA ARG A 258 -0.32 -12.44 12.05
C ARG A 258 0.34 -11.09 11.85
N PHE A 259 0.71 -10.46 12.95
CA PHE A 259 1.62 -9.32 12.93
C PHE A 259 2.94 -9.74 12.27
N PHE A 260 3.43 -8.92 11.33
CA PHE A 260 4.69 -9.14 10.64
C PHE A 260 5.76 -8.15 11.13
N ASP A 261 5.52 -6.85 10.97
CA ASP A 261 6.44 -5.80 11.41
C ASP A 261 5.75 -4.44 11.51
N LEU A 262 6.47 -3.45 11.99
CA LEU A 262 6.12 -2.03 11.88
C LEU A 262 6.87 -1.40 10.72
N SER A 263 6.28 -0.39 10.12
CA SER A 263 6.89 0.41 9.07
C SER A 263 6.76 1.88 9.44
N HIS A 264 7.89 2.59 9.46
CA HIS A 264 7.94 4.04 9.62
C HIS A 264 8.34 4.65 8.28
N PHE A 265 7.53 5.58 7.75
CA PHE A 265 7.74 6.09 6.41
C PHE A 265 7.54 7.59 6.29
N ASP A 266 8.27 8.18 5.35
CA ASP A 266 8.18 9.58 4.99
C ASP A 266 7.33 9.80 3.75
N THR A 267 6.65 10.94 3.71
CA THR A 267 6.01 11.47 2.52
C THR A 267 6.73 12.72 2.02
N LEU A 268 6.51 13.09 0.75
CA LEU A 268 6.98 14.37 0.24
C LEU A 268 6.33 15.53 1.04
N PRO A 269 6.91 16.76 1.00
CA PRO A 269 6.37 17.92 1.73
C PRO A 269 4.90 18.23 1.43
N SER A 270 4.36 17.74 0.30
CA SER A 270 2.92 17.78 0.02
C SER A 270 2.08 16.88 0.94
N GLY A 271 2.72 16.03 1.76
CA GLY A 271 2.07 15.09 2.66
C GLY A 271 1.37 13.91 1.98
N ARG A 272 1.55 13.69 0.67
CA ARG A 272 0.72 12.75 -0.09
C ARG A 272 1.46 11.68 -0.85
N ALA A 273 2.67 11.96 -1.35
CA ALA A 273 3.42 11.00 -2.12
C ALA A 273 4.50 10.35 -1.23
N TYR A 274 4.59 9.03 -1.29
CA TYR A 274 5.63 8.27 -0.61
C TYR A 274 7.03 8.72 -1.04
N ARG A 275 7.95 8.81 -0.09
CA ARG A 275 9.35 9.20 -0.28
C ARG A 275 10.33 8.10 0.11
N GLY A 276 10.03 7.35 1.15
CA GLY A 276 10.90 6.31 1.64
C GLY A 276 10.53 5.80 3.02
N ASN A 277 11.28 4.81 3.50
CA ASN A 277 11.11 4.21 4.81
C ASN A 277 12.37 4.35 5.66
N THR A 278 12.18 4.49 6.95
CA THR A 278 13.24 4.26 7.94
C THR A 278 13.60 2.78 7.92
N LEU A 279 14.89 2.48 7.82
CA LEU A 279 15.45 1.15 7.95
C LEU A 279 16.06 1.00 9.34
N ALA A 280 15.39 0.23 10.18
CA ALA A 280 15.82 -0.06 11.55
C ALA A 280 15.39 -1.48 11.93
N SER A 281 15.96 -2.04 12.99
CA SER A 281 15.53 -3.35 13.45
C SER A 281 14.07 -3.33 13.89
N PRO A 282 13.33 -4.47 13.79
CA PRO A 282 11.95 -4.56 14.27
C PRO A 282 11.81 -4.09 15.73
N MET A 283 12.80 -4.37 16.58
CA MET A 283 12.83 -3.91 17.96
C MET A 283 12.93 -2.39 18.06
N MET A 284 13.78 -1.74 17.25
CA MET A 284 13.92 -0.27 17.27
C MET A 284 12.64 0.42 16.78
N LEU A 285 11.97 -0.13 15.76
CA LEU A 285 10.68 0.38 15.27
C LEU A 285 9.61 0.21 16.36
N TRP A 286 9.56 -0.95 17.02
CA TRP A 286 8.66 -1.20 18.14
C TRP A 286 8.86 -0.22 19.28
N GLU A 287 10.09 -0.05 19.76
CA GLU A 287 10.44 0.91 20.81
C GLU A 287 10.13 2.35 20.40
N GLY A 288 10.34 2.69 19.12
CA GLY A 288 10.02 3.99 18.55
C GLY A 288 8.54 4.32 18.69
N LEU A 289 7.67 3.43 18.21
CA LEU A 289 6.21 3.66 18.25
C LEU A 289 5.65 3.53 19.68
N THR A 290 6.09 2.53 20.46
CA THR A 290 5.60 2.34 21.85
C THR A 290 5.95 3.50 22.75
N ARG A 291 7.07 4.18 22.51
CA ARG A 291 7.43 5.42 23.26
C ARG A 291 6.44 6.54 23.00
N LEU A 292 5.77 6.55 21.85
CA LEU A 292 4.82 7.60 21.44
C LEU A 292 3.39 7.31 21.89
N ILE A 293 2.96 6.05 21.82
CA ILE A 293 1.55 5.67 22.06
C ILE A 293 1.34 4.71 23.25
N GLY A 294 2.41 4.20 23.84
CA GLY A 294 2.37 3.17 24.89
C GLY A 294 2.30 1.75 24.35
N GLU A 295 2.99 0.82 25.02
CA GLU A 295 3.09 -0.58 24.60
C GLU A 295 1.75 -1.30 24.65
N GLU A 296 0.99 -1.13 25.72
CA GLU A 296 -0.35 -1.74 25.87
C GLU A 296 -1.30 -1.26 24.76
N SER A 297 -1.23 0.03 24.40
CA SER A 297 -2.07 0.60 23.33
C SER A 297 -1.74 -0.02 21.99
N LEU A 298 -0.45 -0.20 21.67
CA LEU A 298 -0.02 -0.83 20.42
C LEU A 298 -0.43 -2.32 20.37
N GLN A 299 -0.25 -3.07 21.47
CA GLN A 299 -0.65 -4.46 21.53
C GLN A 299 -2.16 -4.64 21.32
N ARG A 300 -2.98 -3.85 22.02
CA ARG A 300 -4.44 -3.87 21.85
C ARG A 300 -4.87 -3.49 20.43
N LEU A 301 -4.18 -2.54 19.81
CA LEU A 301 -4.45 -2.15 18.42
C LEU A 301 -4.16 -3.30 17.45
N ILE A 302 -2.99 -3.95 17.57
CA ILE A 302 -2.60 -5.10 16.75
C ILE A 302 -3.61 -6.24 16.92
N GLU A 303 -4.04 -6.55 18.13
CA GLU A 303 -5.04 -7.57 18.40
C GLU A 303 -6.40 -7.25 17.77
N ALA A 304 -6.84 -5.99 17.86
CA ALA A 304 -8.09 -5.54 17.25
C ALA A 304 -8.04 -5.59 15.72
N HIS A 305 -6.94 -5.11 15.10
CA HIS A 305 -6.72 -5.25 13.66
C HIS A 305 -6.76 -6.71 13.22
N THR A 306 -6.02 -7.59 13.91
CA THR A 306 -5.93 -9.02 13.58
C THR A 306 -7.31 -9.68 13.60
N ARG A 307 -8.11 -9.48 14.66
CA ARG A 307 -9.46 -10.04 14.76
C ARG A 307 -10.37 -9.56 13.63
N TRP A 308 -10.36 -8.25 13.35
CA TRP A 308 -11.19 -7.67 12.29
C TRP A 308 -10.77 -8.18 10.91
N LEU A 309 -9.46 -8.21 10.62
CA LEU A 309 -8.94 -8.68 9.34
C LEU A 309 -9.23 -10.17 9.12
N GLU A 310 -9.05 -11.03 10.13
CA GLU A 310 -9.38 -12.47 10.02
C GLU A 310 -10.85 -12.70 9.69
N GLU A 311 -11.75 -11.97 10.34
CA GLU A 311 -13.17 -12.06 10.09
C GLU A 311 -13.55 -11.62 8.68
N ARG A 312 -13.09 -10.43 8.27
CA ARG A 312 -13.43 -9.82 6.98
C ARG A 312 -12.80 -10.53 5.80
N LEU A 313 -11.60 -11.08 5.97
CA LEU A 313 -10.88 -11.80 4.91
C LEU A 313 -11.33 -13.24 4.73
N ARG A 314 -12.21 -13.76 5.57
CA ARG A 314 -12.63 -15.18 5.57
C ARG A 314 -13.11 -15.67 4.19
N SER A 315 -13.82 -14.83 3.44
CA SER A 315 -14.38 -15.16 2.13
C SER A 315 -13.52 -14.68 0.95
N SER A 316 -12.40 -13.97 1.20
CA SER A 316 -11.61 -13.36 0.13
C SER A 316 -10.63 -14.32 -0.55
N GLU A 317 -10.31 -15.45 0.07
CA GLU A 317 -9.23 -16.37 -0.34
C GLU A 317 -7.86 -15.67 -0.54
N TYR A 318 -7.70 -14.43 -0.08
CA TYR A 318 -6.44 -13.69 -0.16
C TYR A 318 -5.39 -14.31 0.74
N ILE A 319 -4.19 -14.49 0.24
CA ILE A 319 -2.99 -14.94 0.97
C ILE A 319 -1.88 -13.95 0.64
N GLY A 320 -1.16 -13.46 1.63
CA GLY A 320 -0.07 -12.52 1.41
C GLY A 320 0.05 -11.48 2.50
N TYR A 321 0.74 -10.38 2.17
CA TYR A 321 0.96 -9.25 3.06
C TYR A 321 -0.24 -8.30 3.09
N ILE A 322 -0.44 -7.65 4.23
CA ILE A 322 -1.48 -6.65 4.44
C ILE A 322 -0.84 -5.52 5.22
N GLY A 323 -0.92 -4.29 4.72
CA GLY A 323 -0.52 -3.10 5.46
C GLY A 323 -1.73 -2.33 6.00
N VAL A 324 -1.67 -1.86 7.22
CA VAL A 324 -2.64 -0.90 7.76
C VAL A 324 -1.89 0.38 8.08
N ASP A 325 -2.12 1.41 7.26
CA ASP A 325 -1.51 2.72 7.46
C ASP A 325 -2.16 3.43 8.65
N LEU A 326 -1.33 4.07 9.44
CA LEU A 326 -1.72 4.91 10.57
C LEU A 326 -0.83 6.15 10.62
N PHE A 327 -1.25 7.18 11.33
CA PHE A 327 -0.39 8.33 11.57
C PHE A 327 -0.61 8.93 12.96
N LEU A 328 0.40 9.62 13.43
CA LEU A 328 0.29 10.49 14.58
C LEU A 328 -0.10 11.89 14.12
N TYR A 329 -1.03 12.49 14.83
CA TYR A 329 -1.48 13.84 14.56
C TYR A 329 -1.55 14.67 15.85
N ARG A 330 -1.59 15.99 15.68
CA ARG A 330 -1.69 16.91 16.81
C ARG A 330 -3.11 17.45 16.94
N GLU A 331 -3.67 17.32 18.14
CA GLU A 331 -4.94 17.92 18.48
C GLU A 331 -4.82 18.69 19.80
N LYS A 332 -5.13 20.00 19.79
CA LYS A 332 -5.04 20.87 20.97
C LYS A 332 -3.70 20.74 21.74
N GLY A 333 -2.62 20.53 20.99
CA GLY A 333 -1.27 20.37 21.55
C GLY A 333 -0.94 18.96 22.04
N GLN A 334 -1.88 18.02 22.05
CA GLN A 334 -1.66 16.62 22.39
C GLN A 334 -1.36 15.79 21.17
N LEU A 335 -0.47 14.80 21.33
CA LEU A 335 -0.19 13.82 20.29
C LEU A 335 -1.26 12.73 20.36
N CYS A 336 -1.91 12.48 19.24
CA CYS A 336 -2.98 11.50 19.08
C CYS A 336 -2.64 10.53 17.96
N LEU A 337 -3.20 9.32 18.03
CA LEU A 337 -3.06 8.30 16.99
C LEU A 337 -4.33 8.21 16.14
N HIS A 338 -4.16 8.25 14.82
CA HIS A 338 -5.17 7.80 13.86
C HIS A 338 -4.90 6.33 13.54
N PRO A 339 -5.70 5.37 14.05
CA PRO A 339 -5.33 3.98 14.13
C PRO A 339 -5.55 3.18 12.82
N CYS A 340 -6.24 3.76 11.83
CA CYS A 340 -6.45 3.17 10.51
C CYS A 340 -6.77 4.26 9.49
N VAL A 341 -5.82 4.57 8.62
CA VAL A 341 -5.96 5.54 7.51
C VAL A 341 -6.37 4.83 6.21
N GLU A 342 -5.73 3.67 5.97
CA GLU A 342 -5.91 2.86 4.77
C GLU A 342 -5.50 1.41 5.03
N ILE A 343 -6.29 0.46 4.53
CA ILE A 343 -5.91 -0.95 4.46
C ILE A 343 -5.34 -1.19 3.07
N ASN A 344 -4.10 -1.66 3.04
CA ASN A 344 -3.39 -2.04 1.83
C ASN A 344 -3.41 -3.57 1.72
N LEU A 345 -4.40 -4.14 1.02
CA LEU A 345 -4.54 -5.59 0.83
C LEU A 345 -3.59 -6.07 -0.27
N ARG A 346 -2.31 -5.95 0.00
CA ARG A 346 -1.19 -6.20 -0.93
C ARG A 346 0.16 -6.15 -0.22
N THR A 347 1.22 -6.53 -0.94
CA THR A 347 2.58 -6.17 -0.54
C THR A 347 2.72 -4.64 -0.49
N THR A 348 3.46 -4.12 0.48
CA THR A 348 3.67 -2.68 0.70
C THR A 348 5.15 -2.29 0.54
N MET A 349 5.41 -0.99 0.50
CA MET A 349 6.78 -0.51 0.55
C MET A 349 7.43 -0.76 1.92
N GLY A 350 6.62 -0.86 2.98
CA GLY A 350 7.07 -1.26 4.33
C GLY A 350 7.64 -2.67 4.36
N VAL A 351 6.98 -3.60 3.68
CA VAL A 351 7.49 -4.98 3.53
C VAL A 351 8.82 -5.00 2.77
N LEU A 352 8.95 -4.23 1.66
CA LEU A 352 10.25 -4.12 0.96
C LEU A 352 11.32 -3.49 1.84
N ALA A 353 10.97 -2.49 2.65
CA ALA A 353 11.90 -1.84 3.56
C ALA A 353 12.41 -2.80 4.64
N HIS A 354 11.54 -3.66 5.19
CA HIS A 354 11.94 -4.72 6.12
C HIS A 354 13.05 -5.60 5.53
N PHE A 355 12.82 -6.16 4.33
CA PHE A 355 13.80 -7.01 3.66
C PHE A 355 15.05 -6.24 3.19
N ALA A 356 14.92 -4.96 2.85
CA ALA A 356 16.07 -4.11 2.56
C ALA A 356 16.92 -3.87 3.82
N TYR A 357 16.29 -3.71 4.99
CA TYR A 357 17.01 -3.66 6.26
C TYR A 357 17.80 -4.94 6.50
N GLU A 358 17.16 -6.10 6.42
CA GLU A 358 17.81 -7.39 6.68
C GLU A 358 19.00 -7.66 5.75
N GLN A 359 18.92 -7.23 4.47
CA GLN A 359 19.94 -7.54 3.47
C GLN A 359 21.08 -6.51 3.42
N TYR A 360 20.82 -5.24 3.75
CA TYR A 360 21.77 -4.17 3.47
C TYR A 360 22.18 -3.33 4.68
N VAL A 361 21.48 -3.41 5.80
CA VAL A 361 21.81 -2.60 6.97
C VAL A 361 22.56 -3.46 7.99
N PRO A 362 23.81 -3.12 8.36
CA PRO A 362 24.55 -3.86 9.37
C PRO A 362 23.84 -3.86 10.73
N GLU A 363 24.03 -4.92 11.50
CA GLU A 363 23.47 -5.04 12.84
C GLU A 363 23.77 -3.82 13.71
N GLY A 364 22.76 -3.31 14.40
CA GLY A 364 22.84 -2.12 15.26
C GLY A 364 22.96 -0.79 14.52
N LYS A 365 22.88 -0.80 13.19
CA LYS A 365 22.81 0.41 12.36
C LYS A 365 21.39 0.68 11.89
N THR A 366 21.21 1.89 11.39
CA THR A 366 19.97 2.36 10.74
C THR A 366 20.28 2.94 9.37
N GLY A 367 19.25 3.22 8.61
CA GLY A 367 19.35 3.83 7.30
C GLY A 367 17.98 4.25 6.78
N ILE A 368 17.93 4.63 5.53
CA ILE A 368 16.71 5.04 4.85
C ILE A 368 16.62 4.33 3.50
N PHE A 369 15.49 3.69 3.24
CA PHE A 369 15.11 3.27 1.90
C PHE A 369 14.53 4.47 1.15
N ARG A 370 15.04 4.79 -0.02
CA ARG A 370 14.59 5.90 -0.86
C ARG A 370 14.07 5.40 -2.19
N LEU A 371 12.97 6.02 -2.63
CA LEU A 371 12.44 5.88 -3.99
C LEU A 371 12.23 7.29 -4.56
N GLU A 372 12.98 7.64 -5.58
CA GLU A 372 13.00 8.97 -6.17
C GLU A 372 12.67 8.92 -7.67
N ARG A 373 12.13 10.03 -8.19
CA ARG A 373 11.94 10.24 -9.62
C ARG A 373 13.24 10.72 -10.27
N GLY A 374 13.51 10.21 -11.46
CA GLY A 374 14.70 10.57 -12.23
C GLY A 374 15.97 9.94 -11.70
N ARG A 375 17.09 10.52 -12.08
CA ARG A 375 18.41 10.17 -11.56
C ARG A 375 18.56 10.75 -10.16
N GLY A 376 18.20 9.97 -9.15
CA GLY A 376 18.51 10.33 -7.77
C GLY A 376 20.02 10.39 -7.55
N SER A 377 20.44 11.07 -6.49
CA SER A 377 21.86 11.11 -6.06
C SER A 377 22.27 9.81 -5.37
N ALA A 378 22.02 8.64 -6.02
CA ALA A 378 22.46 7.35 -5.53
C ALA A 378 23.99 7.19 -5.58
N THR A 379 24.73 8.22 -5.15
CA THR A 379 26.20 8.25 -5.11
C THR A 379 26.69 8.68 -3.75
N GLY A 380 27.62 7.93 -3.19
CA GLY A 380 28.21 8.18 -1.88
C GLY A 380 28.70 6.90 -1.22
N GLU A 381 29.64 6.98 -0.30
CA GLU A 381 30.22 5.82 0.41
C GLU A 381 29.19 5.02 1.23
N ARG A 382 28.03 5.63 1.55
CA ARG A 382 26.97 5.04 2.36
C ARG A 382 25.69 4.77 1.59
N VAL A 383 25.73 4.91 0.27
CA VAL A 383 24.58 4.70 -0.61
C VAL A 383 24.75 3.39 -1.35
N ILE A 384 23.76 2.51 -1.18
CA ILE A 384 23.69 1.20 -1.84
C ILE A 384 22.56 1.25 -2.86
N PRO A 385 22.88 1.27 -4.17
CA PRO A 385 21.85 1.29 -5.20
C PRO A 385 21.09 -0.03 -5.23
N LEU A 386 19.76 0.05 -5.25
CA LEU A 386 18.87 -1.11 -5.39
C LEU A 386 18.45 -1.34 -6.84
N LEU A 387 18.60 -0.34 -7.70
CA LEU A 387 18.33 -0.43 -9.13
C LEU A 387 19.56 -0.03 -9.91
N LEU A 388 19.78 -0.72 -11.04
CA LEU A 388 20.76 -0.26 -12.04
C LEU A 388 20.12 0.89 -12.81
N THR A 389 20.59 2.12 -12.57
CA THR A 389 20.09 3.31 -13.23
C THR A 389 20.98 3.69 -14.40
N GLY A 390 20.37 3.85 -15.58
CA GLY A 390 20.99 4.38 -16.79
C GLY A 390 20.68 5.87 -17.01
N GLU A 391 21.13 6.42 -18.16
CA GLU A 391 20.88 7.83 -18.51
C GLU A 391 19.39 8.18 -18.64
N ASP A 392 18.58 7.23 -19.04
CA ASP A 392 17.14 7.39 -19.31
C ASP A 392 16.24 6.84 -18.19
N SER A 393 16.79 6.54 -17.02
CA SER A 393 16.00 6.01 -15.90
C SER A 393 15.02 7.04 -15.36
N HIS A 394 13.76 6.64 -15.18
CA HIS A 394 12.69 7.47 -14.65
C HIS A 394 12.60 7.38 -13.12
N PHE A 395 13.17 6.33 -12.55
CA PHE A 395 13.16 6.08 -11.10
C PHE A 395 14.54 5.63 -10.61
N THR A 396 14.82 5.97 -9.37
CA THR A 396 15.99 5.52 -8.62
C THR A 396 15.54 4.98 -7.28
N ALA A 397 16.06 3.82 -6.88
CA ALA A 397 15.85 3.27 -5.54
C ALA A 397 17.19 2.89 -4.91
N PHE A 398 17.38 3.24 -3.66
CA PHE A 398 18.62 3.00 -2.92
C PHE A 398 18.40 2.93 -1.41
N VAL A 399 19.37 2.35 -0.73
CA VAL A 399 19.53 2.41 0.72
C VAL A 399 20.61 3.44 1.05
N GLU A 400 20.31 4.36 1.95
CA GLU A 400 21.27 5.29 2.51
C GLU A 400 21.50 4.94 4.00
N LEU A 401 22.73 4.54 4.35
CA LEU A 401 23.09 4.19 5.72
C LEU A 401 23.35 5.43 6.56
N ASP A 402 22.90 5.43 7.81
CA ASP A 402 23.19 6.49 8.77
C ASP A 402 24.68 6.53 9.15
N LYS A 403 25.10 7.63 9.79
CA LYS A 403 26.49 7.87 10.19
C LYS A 403 26.97 6.92 11.28
#